data_8b5d125144d67863843f4165a203c6f3
#
_entry.id   8b5d125144d67863843f4165a203c6f3
#
_cell.length_a   1.000
_cell.length_b   1.000
_cell.length_c   1.000
_cell.angle_alpha   90.00
_cell.angle_beta   90.00
_cell.angle_gamma   90.00
#
_symmetry.space_group_name_H-M   'P 1'
#
loop_
_entity.id
_entity.type
_entity.pdbx_description
1 polymer ?
#
loop_
_entity_poly.entity_id
_entity_poly.type
_entity_poly.pdbx_seq_one_letter_code
_entity_poly.pdbx_strand_id
1 'polypeptide(L)'
;TYRIGEGNVLGIIAATFYALFAGAARNGKLKSVTALFGKPITVTMENPGVYAAKDGKVAPTVANLLGIDPWIVAIVFALILFAYLFFTKTSERKAPMHWTIGGILIGLVGMLAYWSNQSYSLGITGGWINLFTATLTDAPYNWIGMGVFGIIVGAFISALIFKEFKIRFPKDPKAYVQAVIGGALMGWGAGVAGGCNIGHFLSGVPHLAISSLLATAFFILGNWFMYWMLYGRD
;
A
#
# COMPACT_ATOMS: atom_id res chain seq x y z
N THR A 1 -7.66 -6.36 -0.66
CA THR A 1 -8.32 -6.24 0.67
C THR A 1 -9.79 -5.92 0.51
N TYR A 2 -10.21 -4.82 -0.13
CA TYR A 2 -11.62 -4.41 -0.25
C TYR A 2 -12.52 -5.46 -0.94
N ARG A 3 -12.02 -6.17 -1.96
CA ARG A 3 -12.77 -7.24 -2.64
C ARG A 3 -13.20 -8.39 -1.73
N ILE A 4 -12.57 -8.56 -0.59
CA ILE A 4 -12.97 -9.54 0.43
C ILE A 4 -14.32 -9.12 1.01
N GLY A 5 -14.48 -7.83 1.37
CA GLY A 5 -15.75 -7.29 1.85
C GLY A 5 -16.88 -7.40 0.81
N GLU A 6 -16.58 -7.34 -0.49
CA GLU A 6 -17.53 -7.54 -1.58
C GLU A 6 -17.93 -9.03 -1.81
N GLY A 7 -17.34 -9.97 -1.06
CA GLY A 7 -17.62 -11.40 -1.16
C GLY A 7 -16.79 -12.16 -2.19
N ASN A 8 -15.62 -11.64 -2.59
CA ASN A 8 -14.74 -12.33 -3.54
C ASN A 8 -13.79 -13.31 -2.84
N VAL A 9 -14.02 -14.61 -3.04
CA VAL A 9 -13.23 -15.70 -2.42
C VAL A 9 -11.76 -15.69 -2.87
N LEU A 10 -11.46 -15.34 -4.14
CA LEU A 10 -10.06 -15.19 -4.58
C LEU A 10 -9.33 -14.11 -3.81
N GLY A 11 -10.05 -13.07 -3.37
CA GLY A 11 -9.48 -12.02 -2.53
C GLY A 11 -8.98 -12.54 -1.18
N ILE A 12 -9.69 -13.49 -0.58
CA ILE A 12 -9.30 -14.15 0.69
C ILE A 12 -8.04 -14.98 0.46
N ILE A 13 -8.05 -15.83 -0.57
CA ILE A 13 -6.92 -16.70 -0.91
C ILE A 13 -5.66 -15.86 -1.19
N ALA A 14 -5.77 -14.88 -2.06
CA ALA A 14 -4.64 -14.00 -2.39
C ALA A 14 -4.12 -13.24 -1.17
N ALA A 15 -5.00 -12.76 -0.29
CA ALA A 15 -4.61 -12.03 0.92
C ALA A 15 -3.91 -12.94 1.95
N THR A 16 -4.35 -14.20 2.08
CA THR A 16 -3.70 -15.20 2.96
C THR A 16 -2.26 -15.46 2.49
N PHE A 17 -2.08 -15.79 1.22
CA PHE A 17 -0.73 -16.02 0.68
C PHE A 17 0.12 -14.74 0.68
N TYR A 18 -0.48 -13.58 0.44
CA TYR A 18 0.19 -12.29 0.60
C TYR A 18 0.70 -12.09 2.03
N ALA A 19 -0.12 -12.32 3.05
CA ALA A 19 0.26 -12.15 4.45
C ALA A 19 1.39 -13.12 4.85
N LEU A 20 1.28 -14.39 4.44
CA LEU A 20 2.28 -15.42 4.70
C LEU A 20 3.64 -15.05 4.11
N PHE A 21 3.69 -14.72 2.82
CA PHE A 21 4.95 -14.41 2.14
C PHE A 21 5.53 -13.07 2.54
N ALA A 22 4.71 -12.05 2.81
CA ALA A 22 5.17 -10.78 3.34
C ALA A 22 5.75 -10.93 4.76
N GLY A 23 5.10 -11.72 5.61
CA GLY A 23 5.59 -12.06 6.95
C GLY A 23 6.89 -12.85 6.92
N ALA A 24 6.97 -13.87 6.05
CA ALA A 24 8.18 -14.66 5.85
C ALA A 24 9.36 -13.83 5.33
N ALA A 25 9.10 -12.87 4.43
CA ALA A 25 10.11 -11.98 3.88
C ALA A 25 10.62 -10.93 4.89
N ARG A 26 9.73 -10.39 5.75
CA ARG A 26 10.08 -9.36 6.73
C ARG A 26 10.69 -9.91 8.01
N ASN A 27 10.06 -10.92 8.58
CA ASN A 27 10.35 -11.40 9.94
C ASN A 27 10.70 -12.89 10.00
N GLY A 28 10.49 -13.62 8.89
CA GLY A 28 10.61 -15.07 8.84
C GLY A 28 11.86 -15.56 8.12
N LYS A 29 11.80 -16.81 7.68
CA LYS A 29 12.91 -17.54 7.05
C LYS A 29 13.40 -16.94 5.72
N LEU A 30 12.57 -16.18 5.00
CA LEU A 30 12.96 -15.52 3.77
C LEU A 30 13.67 -14.16 3.99
N LYS A 31 13.85 -13.75 5.24
CA LYS A 31 14.55 -12.50 5.57
C LYS A 31 15.98 -12.46 5.06
N SER A 32 16.69 -13.59 5.09
CA SER A 32 18.05 -13.71 4.54
C SER A 32 18.08 -13.50 3.04
N VAL A 33 17.09 -14.05 2.32
CA VAL A 33 16.96 -13.87 0.87
C VAL A 33 16.59 -12.42 0.56
N THR A 34 15.68 -11.83 1.34
CA THR A 34 15.30 -10.42 1.21
C THR A 34 16.50 -9.50 1.39
N ALA A 35 17.41 -9.81 2.32
CA ALA A 35 18.62 -9.04 2.59
C ALA A 35 19.63 -9.05 1.42
N LEU A 36 19.53 -10.00 0.49
CA LEU A 36 20.36 -10.03 -0.73
C LEU A 36 19.99 -8.90 -1.71
N PHE A 37 18.76 -8.42 -1.66
CA PHE A 37 18.29 -7.32 -2.53
C PHE A 37 18.68 -5.94 -2.01
N GLY A 38 19.41 -5.86 -0.91
CA GLY A 38 20.01 -4.65 -0.39
C GLY A 38 19.55 -4.30 1.03
N LYS A 39 20.31 -3.41 1.65
CA LYS A 39 19.96 -2.80 2.93
C LYS A 39 19.28 -1.47 2.66
N PRO A 40 18.30 -1.07 3.47
CA PRO A 40 17.68 0.23 3.33
C PRO A 40 18.74 1.33 3.48
N ILE A 41 18.78 2.25 2.52
CA ILE A 41 19.61 3.46 2.62
C ILE A 41 18.94 4.38 3.62
N THR A 42 19.66 4.74 4.68
CA THR A 42 19.19 5.66 5.73
C THR A 42 20.14 6.83 5.86
N VAL A 43 19.59 8.01 6.15
CA VAL A 43 20.33 9.22 6.46
C VAL A 43 20.13 9.53 7.95
N THR A 44 21.22 9.90 8.63
CA THR A 44 21.15 10.39 10.01
C THR A 44 20.84 11.87 9.98
N MET A 45 19.84 12.31 10.72
CA MET A 45 19.44 13.71 10.85
C MET A 45 19.58 14.17 12.29
N GLU A 46 20.04 15.40 12.50
CA GLU A 46 20.13 16.00 13.84
C GLU A 46 18.75 16.22 14.48
N ASN A 47 17.74 16.55 13.66
CA ASN A 47 16.35 16.71 14.07
C ASN A 47 15.42 15.91 13.14
N PRO A 48 15.30 14.59 13.34
CA PRO A 48 14.59 13.71 12.42
C PRO A 48 13.06 13.88 12.40
N GLY A 49 12.48 14.67 13.28
CA GLY A 49 11.03 14.82 13.38
C GLY A 49 10.30 13.55 13.83
N VAL A 50 8.99 13.53 13.62
CA VAL A 50 8.08 12.43 14.06
C VAL A 50 8.37 11.09 13.35
N TYR A 51 9.12 11.10 12.26
CA TYR A 51 9.32 9.93 11.36
C TYR A 51 10.69 9.26 11.53
N ALA A 52 11.46 9.63 12.52
CA ALA A 52 12.73 8.97 12.78
C ALA A 52 12.53 7.57 13.35
N ALA A 53 13.30 6.63 12.85
CA ALA A 53 13.56 5.42 13.63
C ALA A 53 14.21 5.81 14.97
N LYS A 54 14.10 4.94 15.98
CA LYS A 54 14.64 5.20 17.35
C LYS A 54 16.09 5.69 17.38
N ASP A 55 16.84 5.49 16.30
CA ASP A 55 18.26 5.84 16.18
C ASP A 55 18.51 7.13 15.38
N GLY A 56 17.49 7.97 15.15
CA GLY A 56 17.62 9.18 14.34
C GLY A 56 17.82 8.94 12.84
N LYS A 57 17.68 7.68 12.38
CA LYS A 57 17.83 7.30 10.98
C LYS A 57 16.49 7.42 10.26
N VAL A 58 16.48 8.16 9.18
CA VAL A 58 15.29 8.36 8.31
C VAL A 58 15.57 7.91 6.89
N ALA A 59 14.51 7.52 6.17
CA ALA A 59 14.61 7.36 4.74
C ALA A 59 14.88 8.72 4.08
N PRO A 60 15.83 8.82 3.14
CA PRO A 60 16.13 10.07 2.47
C PRO A 60 14.91 10.59 1.71
N THR A 61 14.59 11.87 1.92
CA THR A 61 13.51 12.57 1.20
C THR A 61 14.11 13.49 0.14
N VAL A 62 13.29 13.96 -0.80
CA VAL A 62 13.70 14.94 -1.80
C VAL A 62 14.18 16.22 -1.12
N ALA A 63 13.55 16.64 -0.04
CA ALA A 63 13.96 17.80 0.74
C ALA A 63 15.38 17.63 1.31
N ASN A 64 15.71 16.44 1.81
CA ASN A 64 17.06 16.15 2.33
C ASN A 64 18.13 16.20 1.24
N LEU A 65 17.81 15.70 0.03
CA LEU A 65 18.76 15.76 -1.10
C LEU A 65 19.02 17.19 -1.58
N LEU A 66 17.98 18.03 -1.56
CA LEU A 66 18.08 19.41 -2.03
C LEU A 66 18.59 20.37 -0.95
N GLY A 67 18.61 19.95 0.32
CA GLY A 67 18.95 20.81 1.45
C GLY A 67 17.93 21.93 1.68
N ILE A 68 16.68 21.74 1.29
CA ILE A 68 15.58 22.70 1.33
C ILE A 68 14.58 22.29 2.41
N ASP A 69 13.88 23.27 2.97
CA ASP A 69 12.81 23.00 3.93
C ASP A 69 11.76 22.05 3.35
N PRO A 70 11.40 20.97 4.07
CA PRO A 70 10.42 19.99 3.62
C PRO A 70 9.06 20.57 3.25
N TRP A 71 8.62 21.67 3.91
CA TRP A 71 7.36 22.33 3.62
C TRP A 71 7.36 23.00 2.25
N ILE A 72 8.48 23.63 1.87
CA ILE A 72 8.60 24.28 0.55
C ILE A 72 8.49 23.22 -0.54
N VAL A 73 9.22 22.11 -0.40
CA VAL A 73 9.18 21.01 -1.39
C VAL A 73 7.79 20.40 -1.47
N ALA A 74 7.13 20.19 -0.34
CA ALA A 74 5.77 19.64 -0.30
C ALA A 74 4.75 20.56 -0.97
N ILE A 75 4.81 21.87 -0.73
CA ILE A 75 3.93 22.87 -1.34
C ILE A 75 4.15 22.91 -2.86
N VAL A 76 5.40 22.98 -3.31
CA VAL A 76 5.73 22.97 -4.76
C VAL A 76 5.21 21.72 -5.43
N PHE A 77 5.43 20.55 -4.83
CA PHE A 77 4.93 19.27 -5.37
C PHE A 77 3.40 19.22 -5.41
N ALA A 78 2.72 19.71 -4.36
CA ALA A 78 1.27 19.80 -4.32
C ALA A 78 0.73 20.74 -5.40
N LEU A 79 1.36 21.88 -5.64
CA LEU A 79 0.99 22.83 -6.70
C LEU A 79 1.16 22.22 -8.10
N ILE A 80 2.26 21.49 -8.32
CA ILE A 80 2.50 20.78 -9.60
C ILE A 80 1.40 19.73 -9.84
N LEU A 81 1.09 18.92 -8.83
CA LEU A 81 0.02 17.92 -8.94
C LEU A 81 -1.35 18.57 -9.17
N PHE A 82 -1.65 19.64 -8.44
CA PHE A 82 -2.91 20.37 -8.61
C PHE A 82 -3.03 20.96 -10.01
N ALA A 83 -1.97 21.61 -10.50
CA ALA A 83 -1.91 22.11 -11.86
C ALA A 83 -2.10 21.00 -12.90
N TYR A 84 -1.38 19.88 -12.73
CA TYR A 84 -1.54 18.71 -13.60
C TYR A 84 -2.99 18.20 -13.63
N LEU A 85 -3.63 18.05 -12.48
CA LEU A 85 -5.03 17.60 -12.38
C LEU A 85 -6.01 18.61 -13.01
N PHE A 86 -5.74 19.91 -12.86
CA PHE A 86 -6.58 20.96 -13.43
C PHE A 86 -6.51 21.02 -14.96
N PHE A 87 -5.31 20.87 -15.53
CA PHE A 87 -5.11 20.91 -16.98
C PHE A 87 -5.38 19.58 -17.69
N THR A 88 -5.38 18.46 -16.95
CA THR A 88 -5.65 17.15 -17.55
C THR A 88 -7.15 16.90 -17.61
N LYS A 89 -7.72 16.81 -18.82
CA LYS A 89 -9.11 16.35 -19.00
C LYS A 89 -9.21 14.89 -18.56
N THR A 90 -9.66 14.68 -17.33
CA THR A 90 -9.94 13.34 -16.82
C THR A 90 -11.16 12.77 -17.55
N SER A 91 -11.01 11.59 -18.14
CA SER A 91 -12.10 10.86 -18.77
C SER A 91 -13.23 10.67 -17.76
N GLU A 92 -14.41 11.19 -18.08
CA GLU A 92 -15.62 10.99 -17.27
C GLU A 92 -16.07 9.53 -17.36
N ARG A 93 -15.47 8.66 -16.56
CA ARG A 93 -16.06 7.35 -16.31
C ARG A 93 -17.33 7.57 -15.50
N LYS A 94 -18.43 6.98 -15.93
CA LYS A 94 -19.69 6.90 -15.17
C LYS A 94 -19.43 6.06 -13.89
N ALA A 95 -18.85 6.69 -12.88
CA ALA A 95 -18.66 6.10 -11.56
C ALA A 95 -19.75 6.64 -10.62
N PRO A 96 -20.25 5.86 -9.65
CA PRO A 96 -21.26 6.32 -8.69
C PRO A 96 -20.81 7.54 -7.88
N MET A 97 -19.50 7.73 -7.73
CA MET A 97 -18.92 8.88 -7.03
C MET A 97 -17.82 9.50 -7.89
N HIS A 98 -17.83 10.85 -7.97
CA HIS A 98 -16.80 11.57 -8.70
C HIS A 98 -15.42 11.33 -8.06
N TRP A 99 -14.40 11.13 -8.89
CA TRP A 99 -13.04 10.78 -8.45
C TRP A 99 -12.42 11.81 -7.49
N THR A 100 -12.75 13.11 -7.64
CA THR A 100 -12.28 14.16 -6.72
C THR A 100 -12.80 13.97 -5.30
N ILE A 101 -14.07 13.60 -5.14
CA ILE A 101 -14.67 13.36 -3.82
C ILE A 101 -13.96 12.15 -3.19
N GLY A 102 -13.77 11.07 -3.95
CA GLY A 102 -13.03 9.90 -3.47
C GLY A 102 -11.59 10.25 -3.06
N GLY A 103 -10.89 11.05 -3.85
CA GLY A 103 -9.55 11.52 -3.53
C GLY A 103 -9.47 12.36 -2.27
N ILE A 104 -10.40 13.31 -2.09
CA ILE A 104 -10.50 14.13 -0.87
C ILE A 104 -10.77 13.26 0.36
N LEU A 105 -11.73 12.34 0.27
CA LEU A 105 -12.06 11.45 1.39
C LEU A 105 -10.88 10.56 1.78
N ILE A 106 -10.17 9.97 0.81
CA ILE A 106 -8.98 9.16 1.07
C ILE A 106 -7.88 10.02 1.69
N GLY A 107 -7.68 11.25 1.21
CA GLY A 107 -6.72 12.21 1.77
C GLY A 107 -7.03 12.55 3.22
N LEU A 108 -8.30 12.84 3.55
CA LEU A 108 -8.74 13.12 4.91
C LEU A 108 -8.54 11.92 5.84
N VAL A 109 -8.89 10.71 5.38
CA VAL A 109 -8.64 9.47 6.14
C VAL A 109 -7.14 9.27 6.35
N GLY A 110 -6.30 9.56 5.34
CA GLY A 110 -4.85 9.52 5.46
C GLY A 110 -4.31 10.49 6.51
N MET A 111 -4.82 11.73 6.53
CA MET A 111 -4.45 12.74 7.55
C MET A 111 -4.85 12.31 8.96
N LEU A 112 -6.08 11.80 9.14
CA LEU A 112 -6.55 11.28 10.43
C LEU A 112 -5.72 10.09 10.89
N ALA A 113 -5.31 9.21 9.97
CA ALA A 113 -4.46 8.08 10.25
C ALA A 113 -3.07 8.53 10.75
N TYR A 114 -2.48 9.55 10.14
CA TYR A 114 -1.24 10.15 10.64
C TYR A 114 -1.40 10.76 12.01
N TRP A 115 -2.47 11.53 12.22
CA TRP A 115 -2.70 12.17 13.50
C TRP A 115 -2.86 11.16 14.63
N SER A 116 -3.56 10.05 14.39
CA SER A 116 -3.80 9.02 15.41
C SER A 116 -2.56 8.16 15.70
N ASN A 117 -1.74 7.86 14.71
CA ASN A 117 -0.61 6.93 14.83
C ASN A 117 0.77 7.61 14.85
N GLN A 118 0.87 8.85 14.39
CA GLN A 118 2.09 9.68 14.35
C GLN A 118 3.31 9.08 13.63
N SER A 119 3.18 7.91 13.00
CA SER A 119 4.29 7.20 12.36
C SER A 119 4.12 7.04 10.86
N TYR A 120 2.92 6.72 10.42
CA TYR A 120 2.56 6.60 9.01
C TYR A 120 1.05 6.62 8.83
N SER A 121 0.61 6.92 7.62
CA SER A 121 -0.80 6.96 7.27
C SER A 121 -1.38 5.54 7.08
N LEU A 122 -1.76 5.21 5.89
CA LEU A 122 -2.38 3.94 5.56
C LEU A 122 -1.32 2.94 5.08
N GLY A 123 -1.33 1.74 5.64
CA GLY A 123 -0.45 0.66 5.23
C GLY A 123 -1.17 -0.68 5.32
N ILE A 124 -1.07 -1.49 4.28
CA ILE A 124 -1.78 -2.78 4.22
C ILE A 124 -0.88 -3.95 4.57
N THR A 125 0.39 -3.91 4.16
CA THR A 125 1.33 -5.02 4.38
C THR A 125 1.52 -5.34 5.86
N GLY A 126 1.86 -4.33 6.66
CA GLY A 126 2.02 -4.49 8.10
C GLY A 126 0.74 -4.93 8.80
N GLY A 127 -0.42 -4.44 8.32
CA GLY A 127 -1.72 -4.80 8.83
C GLY A 127 -2.06 -6.27 8.58
N TRP A 128 -1.84 -6.78 7.37
CA TRP A 128 -2.04 -8.20 7.06
C TRP A 128 -1.10 -9.12 7.85
N ILE A 129 0.18 -8.73 7.97
CA ILE A 129 1.14 -9.49 8.79
C ILE A 129 0.67 -9.52 10.24
N ASN A 130 0.25 -8.38 10.81
CA ASN A 130 -0.24 -8.33 12.19
C ASN A 130 -1.53 -9.13 12.37
N LEU A 131 -2.54 -8.95 11.52
CA LEU A 131 -3.78 -9.72 11.59
C LEU A 131 -3.50 -11.23 11.57
N PHE A 132 -2.63 -11.67 10.64
CA PHE A 132 -2.30 -13.08 10.51
C PHE A 132 -1.50 -13.58 11.72
N THR A 133 -0.53 -12.82 12.20
CA THR A 133 0.27 -13.20 13.38
C THR A 133 -0.60 -13.20 14.62
N ALA A 134 -1.40 -12.17 14.87
CA ALA A 134 -2.26 -12.07 16.04
C ALA A 134 -3.36 -13.15 16.07
N THR A 135 -3.82 -13.60 14.91
CA THR A 135 -4.80 -14.70 14.83
C THR A 135 -4.16 -16.07 15.11
N LEU A 136 -2.88 -16.26 14.78
CA LEU A 136 -2.18 -17.53 14.93
C LEU A 136 -1.36 -17.63 16.23
N THR A 137 -1.13 -16.51 16.90
CA THR A 137 -0.34 -16.41 18.12
C THR A 137 -1.06 -15.48 19.11
N ASP A 138 -0.62 -15.44 20.36
CA ASP A 138 -1.14 -14.52 21.39
C ASP A 138 -0.62 -13.07 21.22
N ALA A 139 -0.14 -12.70 20.04
CA ALA A 139 0.33 -11.35 19.76
C ALA A 139 -0.84 -10.35 19.74
N PRO A 140 -0.67 -9.13 20.25
CA PRO A 140 -1.74 -8.14 20.27
C PRO A 140 -2.05 -7.61 18.86
N TYR A 141 -3.33 -7.35 18.60
CA TYR A 141 -3.74 -6.60 17.41
C TYR A 141 -3.25 -5.16 17.53
N ASN A 142 -2.56 -4.71 16.52
CA ASN A 142 -2.09 -3.33 16.45
C ASN A 142 -3.02 -2.44 15.62
N TRP A 143 -2.80 -1.13 15.70
CA TRP A 143 -3.60 -0.13 14.98
C TRP A 143 -3.70 -0.41 13.47
N ILE A 144 -2.62 -0.85 12.82
CA ILE A 144 -2.59 -1.12 11.37
C ILE A 144 -3.38 -2.39 11.04
N GLY A 145 -3.30 -3.42 11.87
CA GLY A 145 -4.10 -4.64 11.73
C GLY A 145 -5.59 -4.31 11.80
N MET A 146 -5.98 -3.54 12.80
CA MET A 146 -7.36 -3.06 12.94
C MET A 146 -7.78 -2.16 11.76
N GLY A 147 -6.87 -1.36 11.21
CA GLY A 147 -7.11 -0.57 9.99
C GLY A 147 -7.43 -1.45 8.78
N VAL A 148 -6.68 -2.53 8.56
CA VAL A 148 -6.96 -3.49 7.47
C VAL A 148 -8.30 -4.20 7.69
N PHE A 149 -8.61 -4.59 8.92
CA PHE A 149 -9.92 -5.15 9.26
C PHE A 149 -11.04 -4.15 8.98
N GLY A 150 -10.85 -2.88 9.37
CA GLY A 150 -11.78 -1.78 9.07
C GLY A 150 -12.05 -1.58 7.57
N ILE A 151 -11.02 -1.74 6.72
CA ILE A 151 -11.20 -1.68 5.26
C ILE A 151 -12.13 -2.82 4.77
N ILE A 152 -11.99 -4.02 5.32
CA ILE A 152 -12.85 -5.16 4.94
C ILE A 152 -14.29 -4.90 5.37
N VAL A 153 -14.49 -4.47 6.62
CA VAL A 153 -15.82 -4.16 7.18
C VAL A 153 -16.47 -3.00 6.41
N GLY A 154 -15.71 -1.92 6.16
CA GLY A 154 -16.19 -0.78 5.38
C GLY A 154 -16.60 -1.16 3.95
N ALA A 155 -15.81 -2.00 3.29
CA ALA A 155 -16.14 -2.53 1.96
C ALA A 155 -17.40 -3.41 1.99
N PHE A 156 -17.57 -4.22 3.03
CA PHE A 156 -18.77 -5.05 3.21
C PHE A 156 -20.02 -4.17 3.40
N ILE A 157 -19.97 -3.18 4.28
CA ILE A 157 -21.08 -2.25 4.52
C ILE A 157 -21.41 -1.50 3.22
N SER A 158 -20.40 -0.99 2.53
CA SER A 158 -20.58 -0.31 1.24
C SER A 158 -21.25 -1.21 0.21
N ALA A 159 -20.77 -2.46 0.07
CA ALA A 159 -21.35 -3.42 -0.86
C ALA A 159 -22.81 -3.77 -0.54
N LEU A 160 -23.20 -3.78 0.74
CA LEU A 160 -24.60 -3.97 1.16
C LEU A 160 -25.45 -2.74 0.78
N ILE A 161 -24.97 -1.53 1.07
CA ILE A 161 -25.70 -0.27 0.76
C ILE A 161 -25.96 -0.15 -0.74
N PHE A 162 -24.93 -0.41 -1.57
CA PHE A 162 -25.04 -0.33 -3.03
C PHE A 162 -25.60 -1.61 -3.69
N LYS A 163 -26.00 -2.61 -2.89
CA LYS A 163 -26.54 -3.89 -3.36
C LYS A 163 -25.60 -4.65 -4.32
N GLU A 164 -24.31 -4.49 -4.13
CA GLU A 164 -23.25 -5.12 -4.94
C GLU A 164 -22.66 -6.37 -4.28
N PHE A 165 -23.04 -6.68 -3.03
CA PHE A 165 -22.54 -7.84 -2.31
C PHE A 165 -22.98 -9.14 -3.01
N LYS A 166 -21.99 -9.91 -3.45
CA LYS A 166 -22.21 -11.25 -4.01
C LYS A 166 -21.02 -12.15 -3.65
N ILE A 167 -21.31 -13.32 -3.11
CA ILE A 167 -20.28 -14.33 -2.92
C ILE A 167 -19.91 -14.89 -4.30
N ARG A 168 -18.66 -14.65 -4.70
CA ARG A 168 -18.15 -14.99 -6.03
C ARG A 168 -17.13 -16.11 -5.92
N PHE A 169 -17.52 -17.30 -6.40
CA PHE A 169 -16.64 -18.44 -6.60
C PHE A 169 -16.30 -18.55 -8.08
N PRO A 170 -15.05 -18.33 -8.51
CA PRO A 170 -14.65 -18.56 -9.89
C PRO A 170 -14.83 -20.04 -10.27
N LYS A 171 -15.32 -20.27 -11.47
CA LYS A 171 -15.51 -21.63 -12.01
C LYS A 171 -14.19 -22.21 -12.56
N ASP A 172 -13.26 -21.34 -12.96
CA ASP A 172 -11.99 -21.76 -13.55
C ASP A 172 -10.96 -22.05 -12.44
N PRO A 173 -10.45 -23.28 -12.34
CA PRO A 173 -9.38 -23.64 -11.41
C PRO A 173 -8.10 -22.82 -11.58
N LYS A 174 -7.79 -22.35 -12.80
CA LYS A 174 -6.62 -21.50 -13.07
C LYS A 174 -6.65 -20.20 -12.26
N ALA A 175 -7.85 -19.63 -12.02
CA ALA A 175 -7.99 -18.42 -11.23
C ALA A 175 -7.52 -18.61 -9.77
N TYR A 176 -7.71 -19.78 -9.19
CA TYR A 176 -7.22 -20.09 -7.84
C TYR A 176 -5.71 -20.20 -7.79
N VAL A 177 -5.09 -20.85 -8.77
CA VAL A 177 -3.63 -20.96 -8.89
C VAL A 177 -3.03 -19.56 -9.07
N GLN A 178 -3.62 -18.74 -9.93
CA GLN A 178 -3.20 -17.35 -10.13
C GLN A 178 -3.31 -16.51 -8.85
N ALA A 179 -4.37 -16.70 -8.06
CA ALA A 179 -4.54 -16.00 -6.78
C ALA A 179 -3.47 -16.40 -5.75
N VAL A 180 -3.11 -17.68 -5.68
CA VAL A 180 -2.06 -18.20 -4.80
C VAL A 180 -0.69 -17.63 -5.21
N ILE A 181 -0.31 -17.83 -6.47
CA ILE A 181 1.00 -17.38 -6.98
C ILE A 181 1.08 -15.85 -6.95
N GLY A 182 0.05 -15.16 -7.42
CA GLY A 182 0.01 -13.69 -7.41
C GLY A 182 0.07 -13.12 -5.99
N GLY A 183 -0.68 -13.71 -5.04
CA GLY A 183 -0.64 -13.32 -3.64
C GLY A 183 0.74 -13.53 -3.02
N ALA A 184 1.37 -14.68 -3.28
CA ALA A 184 2.71 -15.01 -2.80
C ALA A 184 3.78 -14.05 -3.35
N LEU A 185 3.78 -13.80 -4.66
CA LEU A 185 4.72 -12.88 -5.32
C LEU A 185 4.54 -11.44 -4.84
N MET A 186 3.29 -10.97 -4.75
CA MET A 186 2.98 -9.64 -4.21
C MET A 186 3.42 -9.51 -2.75
N GLY A 187 3.19 -10.54 -1.93
CA GLY A 187 3.58 -10.54 -0.53
C GLY A 187 5.10 -10.49 -0.35
N TRP A 188 5.82 -11.32 -1.08
CA TRP A 188 7.27 -11.30 -1.06
C TRP A 188 7.83 -9.97 -1.58
N GLY A 189 7.34 -9.48 -2.72
CA GLY A 189 7.73 -8.18 -3.27
C GLY A 189 7.48 -7.02 -2.30
N ALA A 190 6.33 -7.01 -1.61
CA ALA A 190 6.04 -6.02 -0.57
C ALA A 190 6.96 -6.15 0.65
N GLY A 191 7.40 -7.36 0.98
CA GLY A 191 8.40 -7.61 2.01
C GLY A 191 9.76 -7.04 1.65
N VAL A 192 10.22 -7.27 0.41
CA VAL A 192 11.48 -6.73 -0.14
C VAL A 192 11.44 -5.20 -0.24
N ALA A 193 10.35 -4.64 -0.79
CA ALA A 193 10.20 -3.20 -0.96
C ALA A 193 9.99 -2.42 0.36
N GLY A 194 9.76 -3.11 1.48
CA GLY A 194 9.45 -2.48 2.76
C GLY A 194 7.99 -2.04 2.91
N GLY A 195 7.14 -2.24 1.89
CA GLY A 195 5.73 -1.90 1.89
C GLY A 195 5.04 -2.26 0.58
N CYS A 196 3.72 -2.21 0.57
CA CYS A 196 2.93 -2.36 -0.66
C CYS A 196 2.74 -1.00 -1.37
N ASN A 197 2.14 -1.02 -2.56
CA ASN A 197 1.80 0.19 -3.29
C ASN A 197 0.98 1.19 -2.46
N ILE A 198 0.03 0.73 -1.64
CA ILE A 198 -0.76 1.61 -0.75
C ILE A 198 0.14 2.30 0.28
N GLY A 199 1.01 1.55 0.97
CA GLY A 199 1.94 2.12 1.94
C GLY A 199 2.91 3.12 1.31
N HIS A 200 3.49 2.79 0.16
CA HIS A 200 4.37 3.72 -0.54
C HIS A 200 3.62 4.93 -1.08
N PHE A 201 2.47 4.73 -1.73
CA PHE A 201 1.74 5.82 -2.38
C PHE A 201 1.02 6.73 -1.39
N LEU A 202 0.32 6.19 -0.38
CA LEU A 202 -0.47 6.98 0.56
C LEU A 202 0.31 7.40 1.82
N SER A 203 1.46 6.77 2.11
CA SER A 203 2.29 7.16 3.24
C SER A 203 3.63 7.74 2.82
N GLY A 204 4.37 7.08 1.94
CA GLY A 204 5.73 7.48 1.61
C GLY A 204 5.83 8.61 0.58
N VAL A 205 4.96 8.61 -0.45
CA VAL A 205 4.95 9.68 -1.47
C VAL A 205 4.56 11.05 -0.89
N PRO A 206 3.56 11.18 0.01
CA PRO A 206 3.29 12.46 0.66
C PRO A 206 4.46 13.04 1.45
N HIS A 207 5.36 12.18 1.95
CA HIS A 207 6.62 12.60 2.57
C HIS A 207 7.74 12.83 1.59
N LEU A 208 7.51 12.64 0.29
CA LEU A 208 8.52 12.74 -0.77
C LEU A 208 9.72 11.83 -0.49
N ALA A 209 9.50 10.68 0.15
CA ALA A 209 10.53 9.68 0.39
C ALA A 209 10.98 9.08 -0.94
N ILE A 210 12.29 9.17 -1.23
CA ILE A 210 12.87 8.75 -2.52
C ILE A 210 12.61 7.27 -2.77
N SER A 211 12.74 6.44 -1.74
CA SER A 211 12.43 5.01 -1.83
C SER A 211 10.98 4.74 -2.26
N SER A 212 10.03 5.57 -1.80
CA SER A 212 8.62 5.42 -2.15
C SER A 212 8.29 5.93 -3.54
N LEU A 213 8.95 7.00 -3.98
CA LEU A 213 8.83 7.48 -5.36
C LEU A 213 9.36 6.44 -6.35
N LEU A 214 10.54 5.87 -6.08
CA LEU A 214 11.13 4.80 -6.89
C LEU A 214 10.25 3.53 -6.86
N ALA A 215 9.81 3.08 -5.69
CA ALA A 215 8.95 1.91 -5.57
C ALA A 215 7.65 2.09 -6.36
N THR A 216 7.04 3.28 -6.32
CA THR A 216 5.83 3.60 -7.08
C THR A 216 6.06 3.48 -8.58
N ALA A 217 7.19 4.01 -9.09
CA ALA A 217 7.55 3.88 -10.49
C ALA A 217 7.71 2.41 -10.91
N PHE A 218 8.41 1.61 -10.09
CA PHE A 218 8.58 0.17 -10.36
C PHE A 218 7.27 -0.63 -10.24
N PHE A 219 6.33 -0.24 -9.38
CA PHE A 219 5.00 -0.85 -9.35
C PHE A 219 4.23 -0.60 -10.64
N ILE A 220 4.30 0.60 -11.21
CA ILE A 220 3.67 0.93 -12.49
C ILE A 220 4.30 0.12 -13.61
N LEU A 221 5.64 0.12 -13.71
CA LEU A 221 6.37 -0.64 -14.73
C LEU A 221 6.11 -2.15 -14.62
N GLY A 222 6.13 -2.70 -13.41
CA GLY A 222 5.83 -4.11 -13.17
C GLY A 222 4.40 -4.49 -13.57
N ASN A 223 3.44 -3.62 -13.30
CA ASN A 223 2.06 -3.82 -13.70
C ASN A 223 1.92 -3.79 -15.23
N TRP A 224 2.55 -2.84 -15.92
CA TRP A 224 2.55 -2.77 -17.38
C TRP A 224 3.22 -3.99 -18.01
N PHE A 225 4.37 -4.43 -17.45
CA PHE A 225 5.07 -5.62 -17.92
C PHE A 225 4.19 -6.87 -17.80
N MET A 226 3.55 -7.08 -16.65
CA MET A 226 2.64 -8.21 -16.44
C MET A 226 1.40 -8.15 -17.33
N TYR A 227 0.83 -6.97 -17.51
CA TYR A 227 -0.29 -6.78 -18.43
C TYR A 227 0.12 -7.13 -19.86
N TRP A 228 1.26 -6.63 -20.34
CA TRP A 228 1.78 -6.96 -21.67
C TRP A 228 2.07 -8.47 -21.83
N MET A 229 2.63 -9.10 -20.81
CA MET A 229 2.93 -10.53 -20.84
C MET A 229 1.67 -11.41 -20.90
N LEU A 230 0.59 -11.00 -20.24
CA LEU A 230 -0.65 -11.78 -20.14
C LEU A 230 -1.63 -11.50 -21.30
N TYR A 231 -1.66 -10.26 -21.79
CA TYR A 231 -2.68 -9.78 -22.73
C TYR A 231 -2.10 -9.11 -23.98
N GLY A 232 -0.84 -8.81 -24.05
CA GLY A 232 -0.21 -8.05 -25.13
C GLY A 232 0.31 -8.91 -26.30
N ARG A 233 -0.08 -10.18 -26.36
CA ARG A 233 0.31 -11.13 -27.42
C ARG A 233 -0.82 -11.42 -28.43
N ASP A 234 -1.96 -10.74 -28.30
CA ASP A 234 -3.09 -10.83 -29.22
C ASP A 234 -3.05 -9.70 -30.25
#